data_af72d231706e811f5d280322a3574d18
#
_entry.id   af72d231706e811f5d280322a3574d18
#
_cell.length_a   1.000
_cell.length_b   1.000
_cell.length_c   1.000
_cell.angle_alpha   90.00
_cell.angle_beta   90.00
_cell.angle_gamma   90.00
#
_symmetry.space_group_name_H-M   'P 1'
#
loop_
_entity.id
_entity.type
_entity.pdbx_description
1 polymer ?
#
loop_
_entity_poly.entity_id
_entity_poly.type
_entity_poly.pdbx_seq_one_letter_code
_entity_poly.pdbx_strand_id
1 'polypeptide(L)'
;MKIKIEIDEGLPEDEVLIRCRGLTEQIADVQKAVSEVINTSQKFVFYRGNTEYYLTLDEILFFETDSYGVNAHTRDNIYQTKYKLYELEEFLPGSFMRISKSAIVNTNHIYSISRNLTASSVVAFADTHKQVYVSRYYYKPLINKLEEKRLHQ
;
A
#
# COMPACT_ATOMS: atom_id res chain seq x y z
N MET A 1 -6.34 24.05 13.32
CA MET A 1 -6.78 22.67 13.68
C MET A 1 -6.13 22.24 14.98
N LYS A 2 -6.85 21.57 15.84
CA LYS A 2 -6.31 21.04 17.10
C LYS A 2 -6.60 19.56 17.23
N ILE A 3 -5.77 18.85 17.99
CA ILE A 3 -5.97 17.43 18.30
C ILE A 3 -6.44 17.33 19.73
N LYS A 4 -7.51 16.54 19.95
CA LYS A 4 -8.07 16.26 21.26
C LYS A 4 -8.26 14.75 21.41
N ILE A 5 -7.83 14.20 22.52
CA ILE A 5 -8.01 12.78 22.82
C ILE A 5 -8.97 12.70 24.02
N GLU A 6 -10.06 11.97 23.86
CA GLU A 6 -11.02 11.67 24.94
C GLU A 6 -10.92 10.17 25.27
N ILE A 7 -10.83 9.83 26.53
CA ILE A 7 -10.77 8.46 26.98
C ILE A 7 -12.13 8.09 27.54
N ASP A 8 -12.77 7.07 26.96
CA ASP A 8 -14.07 6.56 27.39
C ASP A 8 -14.00 5.02 27.40
N GLU A 9 -13.89 4.47 28.60
CA GLU A 9 -13.79 3.01 28.80
C GLU A 9 -15.07 2.26 28.43
N GLY A 10 -16.19 2.97 28.25
CA GLY A 10 -17.46 2.39 27.86
C GLY A 10 -17.67 2.16 26.38
N LEU A 11 -16.70 2.58 25.52
CA LEU A 11 -16.81 2.37 24.10
C LEU A 11 -16.66 0.89 23.73
N PRO A 12 -17.47 0.36 22.78
CA PRO A 12 -17.32 -1.02 22.33
C PRO A 12 -16.03 -1.26 21.51
N GLU A 13 -15.54 -0.22 20.85
CA GLU A 13 -14.27 -0.23 20.11
C GLU A 13 -13.72 1.20 20.02
N ASP A 14 -12.43 1.32 19.76
CA ASP A 14 -11.82 2.61 19.58
C ASP A 14 -12.32 3.28 18.29
N GLU A 15 -12.59 4.59 18.36
CA GLU A 15 -13.05 5.34 17.19
C GLU A 15 -12.24 6.61 16.98
N VAL A 16 -12.16 7.07 15.75
CA VAL A 16 -11.62 8.38 15.38
C VAL A 16 -12.76 9.23 14.83
N LEU A 17 -13.08 10.33 15.50
CA LEU A 17 -14.10 11.28 15.10
C LEU A 17 -13.45 12.58 14.62
N ILE A 18 -13.75 12.99 13.39
CA ILE A 18 -13.27 14.26 12.84
C ILE A 18 -14.40 15.27 12.86
N ARG A 19 -14.27 16.30 13.69
CA ARG A 19 -15.23 17.41 13.76
C ARG A 19 -14.69 18.57 12.92
N CYS A 20 -15.48 19.02 11.96
CA CYS A 20 -15.09 20.09 11.06
C CYS A 20 -16.29 20.99 10.74
N ARG A 21 -16.00 22.19 10.28
CA ARG A 21 -17.03 23.16 9.84
C ARG A 21 -17.55 22.85 8.44
N GLY A 22 -16.79 22.08 7.67
CA GLY A 22 -17.12 21.69 6.30
C GLY A 22 -16.06 20.78 5.73
N LEU A 23 -16.38 20.12 4.62
CA LEU A 23 -15.45 19.22 3.92
C LEU A 23 -14.50 20.06 3.08
N THR A 24 -13.32 20.34 3.63
CA THR A 24 -12.24 21.04 2.94
C THR A 24 -11.21 20.03 2.44
N GLU A 25 -10.32 20.46 1.57
CA GLU A 25 -9.20 19.66 1.10
C GLU A 25 -8.33 19.18 2.27
N GLN A 26 -8.08 20.05 3.25
CA GLN A 26 -7.33 19.70 4.45
C GLN A 26 -8.01 18.58 5.26
N ILE A 27 -9.33 18.63 5.40
CA ILE A 27 -10.10 17.59 6.11
C ILE A 27 -10.04 16.27 5.34
N ALA A 28 -10.14 16.32 4.01
CA ALA A 28 -10.00 15.11 3.18
C ALA A 28 -8.61 14.48 3.34
N ASP A 29 -7.56 15.28 3.38
CA ASP A 29 -6.18 14.82 3.59
C ASP A 29 -6.01 14.16 4.97
N VAL A 30 -6.59 14.74 6.01
CA VAL A 30 -6.56 14.18 7.37
C VAL A 30 -7.30 12.84 7.40
N GLN A 31 -8.49 12.78 6.82
CA GLN A 31 -9.28 11.55 6.74
C GLN A 31 -8.49 10.42 6.04
N LYS A 32 -7.86 10.76 4.92
CA LYS A 32 -7.04 9.81 4.17
C LYS A 32 -5.87 9.29 5.00
N ALA A 33 -5.13 10.19 5.66
CA ALA A 33 -4.00 9.82 6.50
C ALA A 33 -4.41 8.90 7.67
N VAL A 34 -5.52 9.21 8.34
CA VAL A 34 -6.06 8.38 9.43
C VAL A 34 -6.47 7.00 8.89
N SER A 35 -7.17 6.95 7.75
CA SER A 35 -7.57 5.69 7.12
C SER A 35 -6.37 4.81 6.77
N GLU A 36 -5.30 5.41 6.25
CA GLU A 36 -4.06 4.67 5.93
C GLU A 36 -3.42 4.08 7.18
N VAL A 37 -3.34 4.83 8.27
CA VAL A 37 -2.79 4.34 9.54
C VAL A 37 -3.61 3.18 10.09
N ILE A 38 -4.93 3.29 10.08
CA ILE A 38 -5.83 2.22 10.54
C ILE A 38 -5.64 0.97 9.68
N ASN A 39 -5.63 1.12 8.36
CA ASN A 39 -5.50 0.00 7.43
C ASN A 39 -4.13 -0.68 7.52
N THR A 40 -3.04 0.09 7.69
CA THR A 40 -1.69 -0.48 7.80
C THR A 40 -1.45 -1.21 9.12
N SER A 41 -2.16 -0.86 10.20
CA SER A 41 -2.06 -1.56 11.47
C SER A 41 -2.92 -2.83 11.54
N GLN A 42 -3.90 -2.99 10.66
CA GLN A 42 -4.74 -4.17 10.57
C GLN A 42 -3.96 -5.34 9.98
N LYS A 43 -4.11 -6.54 10.57
CA LYS A 43 -3.48 -7.75 10.05
C LYS A 43 -4.37 -8.45 9.04
N PHE A 44 -3.76 -8.93 7.99
CA PHE A 44 -4.40 -9.70 6.92
C PHE A 44 -3.80 -11.10 6.87
N VAL A 45 -4.58 -12.06 6.38
CA VAL A 45 -4.16 -13.46 6.31
C VAL A 45 -3.50 -13.74 4.96
N PHE A 46 -2.29 -14.25 5.03
CA PHE A 46 -1.54 -14.75 3.87
C PHE A 46 -1.19 -16.21 4.09
N TYR A 47 -0.82 -16.91 3.04
CA TYR A 47 -0.62 -18.35 3.08
C TYR A 47 0.75 -18.74 2.54
N ARG A 48 1.28 -19.81 3.10
CA ARG A 48 2.48 -20.47 2.62
C ARG A 48 2.32 -21.96 2.89
N GLY A 49 2.00 -22.70 1.82
CA GLY A 49 1.55 -24.09 1.98
C GLY A 49 0.26 -24.15 2.80
N ASN A 50 0.27 -24.93 3.86
CA ASN A 50 -0.87 -25.07 4.77
C ASN A 50 -0.82 -24.13 5.97
N THR A 51 0.14 -23.21 6.01
CA THR A 51 0.33 -22.28 7.12
C THR A 51 -0.29 -20.93 6.80
N GLU A 52 -1.03 -20.39 7.75
CA GLU A 52 -1.57 -19.05 7.70
C GLU A 52 -0.62 -18.08 8.41
N TYR A 53 -0.35 -16.96 7.79
CA TYR A 53 0.48 -15.90 8.37
C TYR A 53 -0.36 -14.63 8.49
N TYR A 54 -0.25 -13.96 9.61
CA TYR A 54 -1.00 -12.74 9.91
C TYR A 54 -0.04 -11.57 9.84
N LEU A 55 -0.08 -10.84 8.72
CA LEU A 55 0.83 -9.75 8.43
C LEU A 55 0.09 -8.43 8.29
N THR A 56 0.75 -7.34 8.64
CA THR A 56 0.25 -6.00 8.30
C THR A 56 0.62 -5.67 6.86
N LEU A 57 -0.18 -4.82 6.22
CA LEU A 57 0.11 -4.37 4.85
C LEU A 57 1.42 -3.59 4.75
N ASP A 58 1.86 -2.99 5.86
CA ASP A 58 3.13 -2.30 5.99
C ASP A 58 4.33 -3.19 5.69
N GLU A 59 4.23 -4.50 5.95
CA GLU A 59 5.28 -5.47 5.67
C GLU A 59 5.37 -5.87 4.20
N ILE A 60 4.35 -5.58 3.40
CA ILE A 60 4.26 -5.98 2.00
C ILE A 60 4.92 -4.94 1.10
N LEU A 61 5.88 -5.37 0.29
CA LEU A 61 6.55 -4.55 -0.72
C LEU A 61 5.72 -4.44 -2.00
N PHE A 62 5.23 -5.55 -2.47
CA PHE A 62 4.42 -5.62 -3.69
C PHE A 62 3.65 -6.93 -3.77
N PHE A 63 2.61 -6.92 -4.59
CA PHE A 63 1.87 -8.10 -5.01
C PHE A 63 2.18 -8.35 -6.48
N GLU A 64 2.37 -9.61 -6.84
CA GLU A 64 2.65 -9.99 -8.23
C GLU A 64 2.02 -11.34 -8.55
N THR A 65 1.43 -11.45 -9.73
CA THR A 65 0.87 -12.72 -10.22
C THR A 65 1.97 -13.62 -10.78
N ASP A 66 1.78 -14.90 -10.57
CA ASP A 66 2.51 -15.96 -11.26
C ASP A 66 1.52 -16.99 -11.83
N SER A 67 2.01 -18.15 -12.26
CA SER A 67 1.14 -19.21 -12.81
C SER A 67 0.15 -19.78 -11.80
N TYR A 68 0.37 -19.58 -10.50
CA TYR A 68 -0.44 -20.16 -9.42
C TYR A 68 -1.39 -19.17 -8.76
N GLY A 69 -1.26 -17.89 -9.06
CA GLY A 69 -2.11 -16.86 -8.48
C GLY A 69 -1.33 -15.62 -8.09
N VAL A 70 -1.79 -14.94 -7.04
CA VAL A 70 -1.19 -13.67 -6.57
C VAL A 70 -0.32 -13.94 -5.35
N ASN A 71 0.92 -13.47 -5.41
CA ASN A 71 1.88 -13.54 -4.32
C ASN A 71 2.07 -12.18 -3.67
N ALA A 72 2.21 -12.17 -2.35
CA ALA A 72 2.59 -11.02 -1.56
C ALA A 72 4.07 -11.14 -1.18
N HIS A 73 4.86 -10.15 -1.56
CA HIS A 73 6.31 -10.15 -1.30
C HIS A 73 6.64 -9.23 -0.13
N THR A 74 7.28 -9.80 0.89
CA THR A 74 7.99 -9.05 1.93
C THR A 74 9.47 -8.98 1.58
N ARG A 75 10.30 -8.36 2.43
CA ARG A 75 11.75 -8.29 2.17
C ARG A 75 12.40 -9.66 2.05
N ASP A 76 11.96 -10.61 2.87
CA ASP A 76 12.63 -11.91 2.99
C ASP A 76 11.78 -13.09 2.53
N ASN A 77 10.49 -12.90 2.33
CA ASN A 77 9.57 -14.01 2.08
C ASN A 77 8.59 -13.72 0.95
N ILE A 78 7.95 -14.79 0.50
CA ILE A 78 6.86 -14.76 -0.47
C ILE A 78 5.70 -15.53 0.15
N TYR A 79 4.53 -14.92 0.15
CA TYR A 79 3.30 -15.53 0.64
C TYR A 79 2.26 -15.51 -0.47
N GLN A 80 1.28 -16.39 -0.39
CA GLN A 80 0.15 -16.38 -1.30
C GLN A 80 -1.03 -15.65 -0.68
N THR A 81 -1.83 -15.01 -1.51
CA THR A 81 -3.13 -14.47 -1.12
C THR A 81 -4.22 -15.11 -1.96
N LYS A 82 -5.43 -15.21 -1.43
CA LYS A 82 -6.60 -15.71 -2.15
C LYS A 82 -7.26 -14.65 -3.03
N TYR A 83 -6.87 -13.39 -2.85
CA TYR A 83 -7.41 -12.28 -3.63
C TYR A 83 -6.76 -12.18 -5.00
N LYS A 84 -7.54 -11.74 -5.98
CA LYS A 84 -7.04 -11.37 -7.30
C LYS A 84 -6.57 -9.91 -7.27
N LEU A 85 -5.73 -9.51 -8.23
CA LEU A 85 -5.20 -8.14 -8.26
C LEU A 85 -6.30 -7.08 -8.31
N TYR A 86 -7.35 -7.29 -9.09
CA TYR A 86 -8.44 -6.32 -9.18
C TYR A 86 -9.21 -6.19 -7.85
N GLU A 87 -9.31 -7.28 -7.08
CA GLU A 87 -9.91 -7.23 -5.74
C GLU A 87 -9.04 -6.45 -4.77
N LEU A 88 -7.72 -6.68 -4.84
CA LEU A 88 -6.74 -5.93 -4.03
C LEU A 88 -6.79 -4.43 -4.32
N GLU A 89 -6.94 -4.04 -5.58
CA GLU A 89 -7.06 -2.63 -5.95
C GLU A 89 -8.24 -1.94 -5.26
N GLU A 90 -9.34 -2.67 -5.03
CA GLU A 90 -10.55 -2.12 -4.42
C GLU A 90 -10.39 -1.79 -2.95
N PHE A 91 -9.62 -2.60 -2.19
CA PHE A 91 -9.56 -2.41 -0.73
C PHE A 91 -8.18 -2.02 -0.18
N LEU A 92 -7.11 -2.12 -0.96
CA LEU A 92 -5.80 -1.70 -0.48
C LEU A 92 -5.75 -0.19 -0.24
N PRO A 93 -5.00 0.25 0.78
CA PRO A 93 -4.81 1.69 1.01
C PRO A 93 -4.20 2.40 -0.19
N GLY A 94 -4.35 3.72 -0.23
CA GLY A 94 -3.83 4.54 -1.32
C GLY A 94 -2.32 4.52 -1.52
N SER A 95 -1.55 3.99 -0.55
CA SER A 95 -0.12 3.76 -0.70
C SER A 95 0.21 2.66 -1.71
N PHE A 96 -0.73 1.77 -1.99
CA PHE A 96 -0.58 0.72 -3.00
C PHE A 96 -1.07 1.21 -4.35
N MET A 97 -0.32 0.87 -5.39
CA MET A 97 -0.63 1.31 -6.75
C MET A 97 -0.34 0.23 -7.77
N ARG A 98 -1.25 0.06 -8.72
CA ARG A 98 -1.03 -0.81 -9.88
C ARG A 98 0.11 -0.26 -10.73
N ILE A 99 1.06 -1.11 -11.10
CA ILE A 99 2.24 -0.73 -11.89
C ILE A 99 2.42 -1.56 -13.16
N SER A 100 1.62 -2.59 -13.32
CA SER A 100 1.55 -3.40 -14.54
C SER A 100 0.28 -4.24 -14.51
N LYS A 101 0.04 -5.02 -15.57
CA LYS A 101 -1.06 -5.97 -15.58
C LYS A 101 -0.92 -7.04 -14.49
N SER A 102 0.30 -7.28 -14.00
CA SER A 102 0.60 -8.36 -13.08
C SER A 102 1.08 -7.92 -11.70
N ALA A 103 1.18 -6.63 -11.41
CA ALA A 103 1.76 -6.18 -10.15
C ALA A 103 1.12 -4.92 -9.57
N ILE A 104 1.09 -4.90 -8.23
CA ILE A 104 0.73 -3.74 -7.40
C ILE A 104 1.89 -3.49 -6.45
N VAL A 105 2.38 -2.26 -6.35
CA VAL A 105 3.50 -1.90 -5.47
C VAL A 105 3.03 -1.10 -4.27
N ASN A 106 3.69 -1.30 -3.13
CA ASN A 106 3.57 -0.42 -1.97
C ASN A 106 4.54 0.75 -2.16
N THR A 107 4.01 1.91 -2.50
CA THR A 107 4.83 3.10 -2.80
C THR A 107 5.64 3.58 -1.60
N ASN A 108 5.24 3.24 -0.37
CA ASN A 108 5.98 3.59 0.84
C ASN A 108 7.35 2.88 0.92
N HIS A 109 7.53 1.78 0.22
CA HIS A 109 8.75 0.98 0.27
C HIS A 109 9.65 1.13 -0.95
N ILE A 110 9.29 1.95 -1.91
CA ILE A 110 10.12 2.18 -3.09
C ILE A 110 11.42 2.88 -2.68
N TYR A 111 12.55 2.23 -2.94
CA TYR A 111 13.89 2.78 -2.69
C TYR A 111 14.43 3.49 -3.93
N SER A 112 14.30 2.85 -5.10
CA SER A 112 14.81 3.40 -6.36
C SER A 112 13.96 2.95 -7.54
N ILE A 113 13.98 3.77 -8.60
CA ILE A 113 13.37 3.44 -9.88
C ILE A 113 14.44 3.64 -10.96
N SER A 114 14.74 2.57 -11.69
CA SER A 114 15.61 2.64 -12.86
C SER A 114 14.76 2.74 -14.11
N ARG A 115 14.72 3.94 -14.68
CA ARG A 115 13.90 4.21 -15.86
C ARG A 115 14.49 3.60 -17.11
N ASN A 116 13.63 2.94 -17.87
CA ASN A 116 13.95 2.48 -19.23
C ASN A 116 12.98 3.13 -20.22
N LEU A 117 13.50 3.90 -21.17
CA LEU A 117 12.67 4.66 -22.12
C LEU A 117 11.98 3.77 -23.15
N THR A 118 12.52 2.60 -23.44
CA THR A 118 12.05 1.70 -24.50
C THR A 118 11.38 0.42 -23.97
N ALA A 119 11.46 0.17 -22.67
CA ALA A 119 10.93 -1.04 -22.05
C ALA A 119 10.41 -0.73 -20.65
N SER A 120 10.08 -1.78 -19.89
CA SER A 120 9.65 -1.64 -18.51
C SER A 120 10.75 -1.07 -17.62
N SER A 121 10.39 -0.17 -16.73
CA SER A 121 11.29 0.35 -15.70
C SER A 121 11.33 -0.60 -14.52
N VAL A 122 12.33 -0.47 -13.64
CA VAL A 122 12.56 -1.37 -12.53
C VAL A 122 12.46 -0.62 -11.21
N VAL A 123 11.62 -1.11 -10.30
CA VAL A 123 11.54 -0.64 -8.92
C VAL A 123 12.35 -1.57 -8.03
N ALA A 124 13.19 -1.00 -7.20
CA ALA A 124 13.95 -1.73 -6.17
C ALA A 124 13.56 -1.24 -4.77
N PHE A 125 13.83 -2.07 -3.78
CA PHE A 125 13.48 -1.84 -2.38
C PHE A 125 14.74 -1.90 -1.52
N ALA A 126 14.72 -1.22 -0.35
CA ALA A 126 15.86 -1.24 0.57
C ALA A 126 16.01 -2.62 1.24
N ASP A 127 17.26 -3.02 1.48
CA ASP A 127 17.61 -4.22 2.25
C ASP A 127 17.10 -5.55 1.68
N THR A 128 16.90 -5.60 0.37
CA THR A 128 16.51 -6.82 -0.34
C THR A 128 16.97 -6.76 -1.79
N HIS A 129 17.13 -7.92 -2.41
CA HIS A 129 17.43 -8.04 -3.84
C HIS A 129 16.16 -8.05 -4.72
N LYS A 130 14.98 -8.02 -4.08
CA LYS A 130 13.72 -8.07 -4.81
C LYS A 130 13.52 -6.83 -5.66
N GLN A 131 12.98 -7.05 -6.84
CA GLN A 131 12.66 -6.02 -7.82
C GLN A 131 11.29 -6.32 -8.43
N VAL A 132 10.64 -5.28 -8.93
CA VAL A 132 9.39 -5.42 -9.67
C VAL A 132 9.40 -4.46 -10.86
N TYR A 133 8.78 -4.88 -11.96
CA TYR A 133 8.76 -4.09 -13.20
C TYR A 133 7.54 -3.20 -13.27
N VAL A 134 7.76 -1.98 -13.72
CA VAL A 134 6.70 -0.99 -14.00
C VAL A 134 6.55 -0.92 -15.52
N SER A 135 5.36 -1.18 -16.03
CA SER A 135 5.10 -1.06 -17.45
C SER A 135 5.16 0.40 -17.89
N ARG A 136 5.44 0.63 -19.18
CA ARG A 136 5.53 1.98 -19.76
C ARG A 136 4.27 2.81 -19.49
N TYR A 137 3.11 2.19 -19.58
CA TYR A 137 1.82 2.83 -19.33
C TYR A 137 1.70 3.39 -17.90
N TYR A 138 2.20 2.64 -16.91
CA TYR A 138 2.06 3.00 -15.49
C TYR A 138 3.22 3.84 -14.95
N TYR A 139 4.28 4.04 -15.72
CA TYR A 139 5.47 4.76 -15.24
C TYR A 139 5.14 6.19 -14.82
N LYS A 140 4.52 6.98 -15.71
CA LYS A 140 4.22 8.39 -15.43
C LYS A 140 3.23 8.55 -14.27
N PRO A 141 2.13 7.79 -14.20
CA PRO A 141 1.26 7.81 -13.03
C PRO A 141 1.98 7.49 -11.72
N LEU A 142 2.92 6.55 -11.73
CA LEU A 142 3.71 6.20 -10.55
C LEU A 142 4.60 7.37 -10.11
N ILE A 143 5.30 8.00 -11.03
CA ILE A 143 6.15 9.15 -10.74
C ILE A 143 5.32 10.31 -10.18
N ASN A 144 4.16 10.58 -10.76
CA ASN A 144 3.24 11.62 -10.27
C ASN A 144 2.81 11.34 -8.83
N LYS A 145 2.49 10.11 -8.50
CA LYS A 145 2.11 9.71 -7.14
C LYS A 145 3.26 9.89 -6.16
N LEU A 146 4.47 9.53 -6.52
CA LEU A 146 5.64 9.71 -5.66
C LEU A 146 5.97 11.18 -5.44
N GLU A 147 5.77 12.04 -6.42
CA GLU A 147 5.93 13.48 -6.28
C GLU A 147 4.88 14.09 -5.35
N GLU A 148 3.62 13.69 -5.47
CA GLU A 148 2.56 14.09 -4.53
C GLU A 148 2.95 13.76 -3.09
N LYS A 149 3.42 12.55 -2.83
CA LYS A 149 3.84 12.11 -1.49
C LYS A 149 4.99 12.96 -0.96
N ARG A 150 5.95 13.32 -1.82
CA ARG A 150 7.08 14.17 -1.44
C ARG A 150 6.65 15.58 -1.06
N LEU A 151 5.66 16.15 -1.74
CA LEU A 151 5.15 17.50 -1.47
C LEU A 151 4.36 17.58 -0.16
N HIS A 152 3.82 16.47 0.32
CA HIS A 152 3.01 16.40 1.54
C HIS A 152 3.79 15.90 2.77
N GLN A 153 5.10 15.74 2.66
CA GLN A 153 5.96 15.38 3.79
C GLN A 153 6.40 16.58 4.62
#